data_724cf46c82df66a35f37e53a076c1d13
#
_entry.id   724cf46c82df66a35f37e53a076c1d13
#
_cell.length_a   1.000
_cell.length_b   1.000
_cell.length_c   1.000
_cell.angle_alpha   90.00
_cell.angle_beta   90.00
_cell.angle_gamma   90.00
#
_symmetry.space_group_name_H-M   'P 1'
#
loop_
_entity.id
_entity.type
_entity.pdbx_description
1 polymer ?
#
loop_
_entity_poly.entity_id
_entity_poly.type
_entity_poly.pdbx_seq_one_letter_code
_entity_poly.pdbx_strand_id
1 'polypeptide(L)'
;MKNSIKYLLLSAATLAAVSCESWLDVTPPSEIRAEDHYSSAEGFQQTLIGCYLAMGETDLYGENLTWHMVEILGRQYDARKNTAADDYDLDRYNYKTTKSTEVIEKVWEKSYSVIANVNDALDHIDRRKDGLDSVNYRIIKGELLAVRAYIHFDLIRLFGCSDLAGRTDLESRHTVPYLTSVDKDAAPQLTYAETLRRMIADLTEAARLLEIDPIRARYPESIYTEANVDKFYDYRYMHLNYFAVKALLARVCMWEGSDENKHTALLAALEVIDDPASVGIAGGLTLRTFTDSAKAPTTEMCFPSEHIFALGVTDMAKKIASNLNREYSEQDRQYRTLCIKNSVADDLFEIKGAGISDCRYKQLYHNTDYWPEGTKTPSKLYQQTS
;
A
#
# COMPACT_ATOMS: atom_id res chain seq x y z
N MET A 1 75.81 14.17 0.88
CA MET A 1 75.03 13.62 -0.25
C MET A 1 74.09 12.45 0.09
N LYS A 2 74.49 11.42 0.85
CA LYS A 2 73.61 10.28 1.17
C LYS A 2 72.37 10.63 2.00
N ASN A 3 72.41 11.62 2.87
CA ASN A 3 71.28 12.00 3.72
C ASN A 3 70.26 12.91 2.98
N SER A 4 70.72 13.74 2.05
CA SER A 4 69.89 14.61 1.26
C SER A 4 68.97 13.82 0.30
N ILE A 5 69.45 12.70 -0.21
CA ILE A 5 68.66 11.79 -1.09
C ILE A 5 67.58 11.06 -0.28
N LYS A 6 67.88 10.71 0.99
CA LYS A 6 66.86 10.08 1.86
C LYS A 6 65.71 11.02 2.20
N TYR A 7 65.94 12.28 2.44
CA TYR A 7 64.93 13.28 2.69
C TYR A 7 64.06 13.60 1.41
N LEU A 8 64.76 13.60 0.25
CA LEU A 8 64.06 13.77 -1.03
C LEU A 8 63.14 12.59 -1.36
N LEU A 9 63.57 11.35 -1.08
CA LEU A 9 62.76 10.16 -1.26
C LEU A 9 61.60 10.08 -0.22
N LEU A 10 61.81 10.54 0.99
CA LEU A 10 60.78 10.58 2.02
C LEU A 10 59.69 11.63 1.70
N SER A 11 60.09 12.81 1.19
CA SER A 11 59.15 13.84 0.77
C SER A 11 58.37 13.46 -0.50
N ALA A 12 58.98 12.72 -1.42
CA ALA A 12 58.30 12.18 -2.59
C ALA A 12 57.26 11.08 -2.21
N ALA A 13 57.58 10.26 -1.20
CA ALA A 13 56.65 9.22 -0.70
C ALA A 13 55.43 9.82 0.05
N THR A 14 55.65 10.94 0.78
CA THR A 14 54.49 11.65 1.44
C THR A 14 53.61 12.40 0.46
N LEU A 15 54.15 12.93 -0.63
CA LEU A 15 53.34 13.56 -1.69
C LEU A 15 52.54 12.54 -2.51
N ALA A 16 52.98 11.30 -2.64
CA ALA A 16 52.26 10.22 -3.31
C ALA A 16 51.11 9.65 -2.47
N ALA A 17 51.14 9.83 -1.15
CA ALA A 17 50.07 9.34 -0.26
C ALA A 17 48.83 10.26 -0.19
N VAL A 18 48.87 11.48 -0.72
CA VAL A 18 47.76 12.45 -0.69
C VAL A 18 46.97 12.44 -1.99
N SER A 19 47.34 11.62 -2.99
CA SER A 19 46.80 11.72 -4.35
C SER A 19 45.73 10.68 -4.74
N CYS A 20 45.08 9.98 -3.81
CA CYS A 20 44.19 8.88 -4.19
C CYS A 20 42.82 8.85 -3.48
N GLU A 21 42.28 9.97 -3.02
CA GLU A 21 40.87 9.93 -2.58
C GLU A 21 39.89 9.82 -3.76
N SER A 22 40.18 10.45 -4.89
CA SER A 22 39.25 10.41 -6.07
C SER A 22 39.31 9.10 -6.86
N TRP A 23 40.33 8.23 -6.67
CA TRP A 23 40.44 6.95 -7.39
C TRP A 23 39.62 5.82 -6.73
N LEU A 24 39.30 5.96 -5.45
CA LEU A 24 38.44 5.01 -4.71
C LEU A 24 36.96 5.34 -4.82
N ASP A 25 36.64 6.47 -5.42
CA ASP A 25 35.25 6.95 -5.59
C ASP A 25 34.67 6.45 -6.95
N VAL A 26 34.85 5.16 -7.22
CA VAL A 26 34.23 4.51 -8.39
C VAL A 26 32.80 4.21 -8.08
N THR A 27 31.92 5.15 -8.36
CA THR A 27 30.48 4.87 -8.51
C THR A 27 30.29 4.02 -9.77
N PRO A 28 29.67 2.83 -9.69
CA PRO A 28 29.28 2.10 -10.88
C PRO A 28 28.48 3.04 -11.80
N PRO A 29 28.69 3.01 -13.12
CA PRO A 29 27.98 3.92 -14.04
C PRO A 29 26.45 3.74 -14.07
N SER A 30 25.93 2.76 -13.34
CA SER A 30 24.49 2.46 -13.16
C SER A 30 23.92 2.97 -11.83
N GLU A 31 24.75 3.50 -10.91
CA GLU A 31 24.29 4.01 -9.63
C GLU A 31 24.33 5.54 -9.61
N ILE A 32 23.16 6.14 -9.42
CA ILE A 32 23.05 7.58 -9.16
C ILE A 32 23.25 7.78 -7.66
N ARG A 33 24.13 8.73 -7.28
CA ARG A 33 24.30 9.08 -5.87
C ARG A 33 23.01 9.69 -5.34
N ALA A 34 22.60 9.35 -4.11
CA ALA A 34 21.39 9.88 -3.50
C ALA A 34 21.37 11.43 -3.53
N GLU A 35 22.49 12.08 -3.29
CA GLU A 35 22.61 13.55 -3.37
C GLU A 35 22.30 14.11 -4.76
N ASP A 36 22.66 13.41 -5.82
CA ASP A 36 22.36 13.80 -7.19
C ASP A 36 20.91 13.48 -7.56
N HIS A 37 20.42 12.34 -7.11
CA HIS A 37 19.03 11.92 -7.31
C HIS A 37 18.04 12.92 -6.69
N TYR A 38 18.25 13.30 -5.44
CA TYR A 38 17.40 14.25 -4.72
C TYR A 38 17.81 15.72 -4.92
N SER A 39 18.51 16.05 -6.01
CA SER A 39 18.86 17.42 -6.33
C SER A 39 17.71 18.25 -6.90
N SER A 40 16.64 17.61 -7.38
CA SER A 40 15.46 18.23 -8.00
C SER A 40 14.15 17.58 -7.54
N ALA A 41 13.02 18.19 -7.83
CA ALA A 41 11.69 17.64 -7.56
C ALA A 41 11.47 16.30 -8.28
N GLU A 42 12.01 16.16 -9.48
CA GLU A 42 11.89 14.94 -10.29
C GLU A 42 12.42 13.69 -9.58
N GLY A 43 13.56 13.77 -8.89
CA GLY A 43 14.12 12.65 -8.13
C GLY A 43 13.18 12.19 -7.01
N PHE A 44 12.56 13.11 -6.29
CA PHE A 44 11.55 12.78 -5.28
C PHE A 44 10.28 12.20 -5.90
N GLN A 45 9.82 12.72 -7.03
CA GLN A 45 8.68 12.19 -7.79
C GLN A 45 8.97 10.76 -8.25
N GLN A 46 10.14 10.50 -8.81
CA GLN A 46 10.56 9.16 -9.24
C GLN A 46 10.60 8.16 -8.07
N THR A 47 11.10 8.58 -6.91
CA THR A 47 11.09 7.73 -5.70
C THR A 47 9.67 7.42 -5.26
N LEU A 48 8.78 8.41 -5.25
CA LEU A 48 7.37 8.22 -4.87
C LEU A 48 6.65 7.30 -5.86
N ILE A 49 6.85 7.46 -7.18
CA ILE A 49 6.34 6.53 -8.20
C ILE A 49 6.91 5.12 -7.95
N GLY A 50 8.21 5.00 -7.68
CA GLY A 50 8.85 3.73 -7.35
C GLY A 50 8.21 3.05 -6.14
N CYS A 51 7.82 3.81 -5.11
CA CYS A 51 7.09 3.29 -3.97
C CYS A 51 5.70 2.76 -4.37
N TYR A 52 4.93 3.50 -5.16
CA TYR A 52 3.63 3.02 -5.65
C TYR A 52 3.74 1.78 -6.54
N LEU A 53 4.74 1.72 -7.43
CA LEU A 53 5.00 0.54 -8.24
C LEU A 53 5.35 -0.67 -7.39
N ALA A 54 6.21 -0.49 -6.39
CA ALA A 54 6.57 -1.56 -5.44
C ALA A 54 5.38 -2.02 -4.60
N MET A 55 4.49 -1.11 -4.20
CA MET A 55 3.22 -1.46 -3.56
C MET A 55 2.33 -2.30 -4.49
N GLY A 56 2.35 -2.04 -5.80
CA GLY A 56 1.59 -2.78 -6.80
C GLY A 56 2.14 -4.17 -7.17
N GLU A 57 3.25 -4.62 -6.57
CA GLU A 57 3.78 -5.96 -6.80
C GLU A 57 2.96 -7.05 -6.10
N THR A 58 3.15 -8.31 -6.54
CA THR A 58 2.43 -9.49 -6.03
C THR A 58 2.63 -9.72 -4.54
N ASP A 59 3.80 -9.40 -4.03
CA ASP A 59 4.12 -9.56 -2.61
C ASP A 59 3.30 -8.63 -1.71
N LEU A 60 2.77 -7.51 -2.24
CA LEU A 60 1.91 -6.57 -1.52
C LEU A 60 0.50 -6.49 -2.15
N TYR A 61 0.11 -5.27 -2.60
CA TYR A 61 -1.27 -4.99 -3.02
C TYR A 61 -1.60 -5.50 -4.43
N GLY A 62 -0.61 -5.94 -5.20
CA GLY A 62 -0.84 -6.60 -6.49
C GLY A 62 -1.50 -7.97 -6.35
N GLU A 63 -1.39 -8.62 -5.17
CA GLU A 63 -1.95 -9.93 -4.91
C GLU A 63 -2.20 -10.19 -3.41
N ASN A 64 -1.13 -10.32 -2.59
CA ASN A 64 -1.23 -10.86 -1.23
C ASN A 64 -2.09 -10.03 -0.28
N LEU A 65 -1.99 -8.69 -0.34
CA LEU A 65 -2.71 -7.76 0.54
C LEU A 65 -4.08 -7.31 -0.02
N THR A 66 -4.55 -7.94 -1.09
CA THR A 66 -5.84 -7.62 -1.72
C THR A 66 -6.73 -8.84 -1.86
N TRP A 67 -6.50 -9.64 -2.88
CA TRP A 67 -7.43 -10.70 -3.28
C TRP A 67 -6.90 -12.14 -3.04
N HIS A 68 -5.70 -12.30 -2.51
CA HIS A 68 -5.09 -13.63 -2.25
C HIS A 68 -4.91 -13.91 -0.76
N MET A 69 -3.72 -13.67 -0.18
CA MET A 69 -3.39 -14.08 1.19
C MET A 69 -4.42 -13.58 2.23
N VAL A 70 -4.74 -12.29 2.21
CA VAL A 70 -5.65 -11.69 3.21
C VAL A 70 -7.07 -12.22 3.07
N GLU A 71 -7.53 -12.51 1.86
CA GLU A 71 -8.86 -13.08 1.61
C GLU A 71 -8.92 -14.55 2.00
N ILE A 72 -7.83 -15.32 1.83
CA ILE A 72 -7.72 -16.69 2.32
C ILE A 72 -7.77 -16.70 3.85
N LEU A 73 -6.97 -15.86 4.50
CA LEU A 73 -6.98 -15.71 5.97
C LEU A 73 -8.32 -15.19 6.50
N GLY A 74 -8.98 -14.31 5.73
CA GLY A 74 -10.30 -13.78 6.01
C GLY A 74 -11.46 -14.75 5.74
N ARG A 75 -11.16 -15.98 5.30
CA ARG A 75 -12.16 -17.01 4.98
C ARG A 75 -13.12 -16.63 3.84
N GLN A 76 -12.69 -15.74 2.95
CA GLN A 76 -13.45 -15.48 1.71
C GLN A 76 -13.34 -16.63 0.71
N TYR A 77 -12.35 -17.51 0.91
CA TYR A 77 -12.13 -18.75 0.17
C TYR A 77 -11.93 -19.90 1.15
N ASP A 78 -12.60 -21.03 0.94
CA ASP A 78 -12.57 -22.15 1.89
C ASP A 78 -12.50 -23.54 1.24
N ALA A 79 -12.43 -23.60 -0.09
CA ALA A 79 -12.61 -24.86 -0.81
C ALA A 79 -11.28 -25.58 -1.18
N ARG A 80 -10.17 -25.20 -0.59
CA ARG A 80 -8.90 -25.90 -0.84
C ARG A 80 -8.90 -27.31 -0.26
N LYS A 81 -8.98 -28.31 -1.11
CA LYS A 81 -8.91 -29.74 -0.73
C LYS A 81 -7.54 -30.34 -0.99
N ASN A 82 -6.75 -29.72 -1.85
CA ASN A 82 -5.48 -30.29 -2.29
C ASN A 82 -4.32 -29.81 -1.42
N THR A 83 -3.68 -30.76 -0.74
CA THR A 83 -2.51 -30.50 0.12
C THR A 83 -1.26 -30.01 -0.63
N ALA A 84 -1.25 -30.14 -1.96
CA ALA A 84 -0.17 -29.64 -2.81
C ALA A 84 -0.39 -28.18 -3.27
N ALA A 85 -1.57 -27.59 -3.02
CA ALA A 85 -1.81 -26.18 -3.31
C ALA A 85 -0.89 -25.30 -2.45
N ASP A 86 -0.36 -24.24 -3.05
CA ASP A 86 0.62 -23.37 -2.39
C ASP A 86 0.04 -22.66 -1.15
N ASP A 87 -1.25 -22.37 -1.17
CA ASP A 87 -1.99 -21.70 -0.13
C ASP A 87 -2.76 -22.64 0.83
N TYR A 88 -2.60 -23.97 0.68
CA TYR A 88 -3.28 -24.96 1.51
C TYR A 88 -3.06 -24.77 3.01
N ASP A 89 -1.83 -24.46 3.39
CA ASP A 89 -1.46 -24.25 4.79
C ASP A 89 -1.95 -22.89 5.33
N LEU A 90 -1.97 -21.85 4.51
CA LEU A 90 -2.55 -20.55 4.87
C LEU A 90 -4.05 -20.67 5.17
N ASP A 91 -4.80 -21.43 4.36
CA ASP A 91 -6.22 -21.70 4.58
C ASP A 91 -6.51 -22.39 5.94
N ARG A 92 -5.52 -23.05 6.51
CA ARG A 92 -5.60 -23.74 7.81
C ARG A 92 -4.89 -23.04 8.94
N TYR A 93 -4.45 -21.80 8.71
CA TYR A 93 -3.66 -21.03 9.68
C TYR A 93 -2.38 -21.74 10.15
N ASN A 94 -1.82 -22.63 9.31
CA ASN A 94 -0.57 -23.31 9.59
C ASN A 94 0.62 -22.45 9.09
N TYR A 95 1.07 -21.55 9.92
CA TYR A 95 2.14 -20.61 9.61
C TYR A 95 3.57 -21.17 9.75
N LYS A 96 3.71 -22.48 10.00
CA LYS A 96 5.01 -23.12 10.27
C LYS A 96 5.61 -23.85 9.07
N THR A 97 4.88 -23.94 7.97
CA THR A 97 5.40 -24.59 6.76
C THR A 97 6.23 -23.60 5.95
N THR A 98 7.18 -24.10 5.17
CA THR A 98 8.02 -23.28 4.30
C THR A 98 7.18 -22.39 3.38
N LYS A 99 6.14 -22.92 2.76
CA LYS A 99 5.26 -22.17 1.84
C LYS A 99 4.56 -21.01 2.53
N SER A 100 3.95 -21.22 3.69
CA SER A 100 3.28 -20.17 4.45
C SER A 100 4.27 -19.10 4.95
N THR A 101 5.43 -19.56 5.43
CA THR A 101 6.49 -18.68 5.93
C THR A 101 7.00 -17.77 4.80
N GLU A 102 7.30 -18.34 3.62
CA GLU A 102 7.78 -17.57 2.46
C GLU A 102 6.81 -16.46 2.03
N VAL A 103 5.51 -16.72 2.00
CA VAL A 103 4.51 -15.70 1.63
C VAL A 103 4.47 -14.59 2.67
N ILE A 104 4.48 -14.95 3.96
CA ILE A 104 4.42 -13.99 5.07
C ILE A 104 5.69 -13.13 5.12
N GLU A 105 6.87 -13.76 4.97
CA GLU A 105 8.16 -13.08 4.95
C GLU A 105 8.26 -12.09 3.78
N LYS A 106 7.82 -12.47 2.59
CA LYS A 106 7.80 -11.57 1.43
C LYS A 106 6.95 -10.32 1.67
N VAL A 107 5.76 -10.48 2.27
CA VAL A 107 4.93 -9.33 2.65
C VAL A 107 5.68 -8.41 3.62
N TRP A 108 6.33 -8.99 4.62
CA TRP A 108 7.09 -8.23 5.61
C TRP A 108 8.29 -7.50 4.99
N GLU A 109 9.15 -8.21 4.29
CA GLU A 109 10.36 -7.69 3.67
C GLU A 109 10.05 -6.60 2.64
N LYS A 110 9.07 -6.83 1.76
CA LYS A 110 8.68 -5.86 0.74
C LYS A 110 8.07 -4.61 1.36
N SER A 111 7.26 -4.74 2.42
CA SER A 111 6.71 -3.61 3.16
C SER A 111 7.83 -2.71 3.72
N TYR A 112 8.80 -3.31 4.40
CA TYR A 112 9.92 -2.54 4.96
C TYR A 112 10.88 -2.00 3.89
N SER A 113 11.01 -2.67 2.76
CA SER A 113 11.74 -2.13 1.60
C SER A 113 11.12 -0.84 1.07
N VAL A 114 9.79 -0.79 0.94
CA VAL A 114 9.10 0.46 0.54
C VAL A 114 9.24 1.54 1.62
N ILE A 115 9.08 1.18 2.90
CA ILE A 115 9.27 2.11 4.02
C ILE A 115 10.69 2.70 4.03
N ALA A 116 11.72 1.91 3.72
CA ALA A 116 13.09 2.39 3.64
C ALA A 116 13.25 3.45 2.55
N ASN A 117 12.72 3.21 1.34
CA ASN A 117 12.76 4.19 0.26
C ASN A 117 11.99 5.49 0.61
N VAL A 118 10.85 5.35 1.28
CA VAL A 118 10.08 6.51 1.79
C VAL A 118 10.89 7.30 2.81
N ASN A 119 11.55 6.63 3.75
CA ASN A 119 12.34 7.30 4.79
C ASN A 119 13.57 7.98 4.22
N ASP A 120 14.22 7.37 3.23
CA ASP A 120 15.34 7.98 2.51
C ASP A 120 14.91 9.28 1.82
N ALA A 121 13.79 9.26 1.09
CA ALA A 121 13.25 10.48 0.48
C ALA A 121 12.84 11.53 1.51
N LEU A 122 12.23 11.13 2.64
CA LEU A 122 11.84 12.04 3.72
C LEU A 122 13.03 12.72 4.40
N ASP A 123 14.14 12.01 4.57
CA ASP A 123 15.37 12.56 5.12
C ASP A 123 15.97 13.63 4.19
N HIS A 124 15.90 13.41 2.88
CA HIS A 124 16.46 14.33 1.88
C HIS A 124 15.54 15.54 1.61
N ILE A 125 14.20 15.37 1.59
CA ILE A 125 13.28 16.43 1.18
C ILE A 125 13.31 17.63 2.13
N ASP A 126 13.50 17.41 3.42
CA ASP A 126 13.62 18.49 4.41
C ASP A 126 14.93 19.27 4.27
N ARG A 127 16.01 18.61 3.90
CA ARG A 127 17.31 19.24 3.62
C ARG A 127 17.28 20.07 2.34
N ARG A 128 16.42 19.71 1.38
CA ARG A 128 16.28 20.37 0.07
C ARG A 128 15.11 21.36 0.00
N LYS A 129 14.43 21.60 1.09
CA LYS A 129 13.21 22.42 1.15
C LYS A 129 13.36 23.79 0.46
N ASP A 130 14.48 24.47 0.68
CA ASP A 130 14.71 25.80 0.11
C ASP A 130 15.01 25.78 -1.41
N GLY A 131 15.32 24.60 -1.97
CA GLY A 131 15.56 24.38 -3.40
C GLY A 131 14.35 23.83 -4.16
N LEU A 132 13.26 23.50 -3.46
CA LEU A 132 12.02 23.01 -4.04
C LEU A 132 10.95 24.11 -4.03
N ASP A 133 10.14 24.16 -5.08
CA ASP A 133 8.93 24.97 -5.01
C ASP A 133 7.95 24.44 -3.94
N SER A 134 7.12 25.33 -3.43
CA SER A 134 6.23 25.03 -2.30
C SER A 134 5.21 23.92 -2.61
N VAL A 135 4.78 23.79 -3.87
CA VAL A 135 3.79 22.76 -4.27
C VAL A 135 4.45 21.38 -4.23
N ASN A 136 5.60 21.23 -4.91
CA ASN A 136 6.36 19.98 -4.91
C ASN A 136 6.75 19.55 -3.50
N TYR A 137 7.33 20.44 -2.69
CA TYR A 137 7.68 20.10 -1.31
C TYR A 137 6.49 19.59 -0.51
N ARG A 138 5.35 20.28 -0.57
CA ARG A 138 4.18 19.94 0.25
C ARG A 138 3.50 18.68 -0.21
N ILE A 139 3.24 18.53 -1.51
CA ILE A 139 2.51 17.36 -2.03
C ILE A 139 3.36 16.10 -1.90
N ILE A 140 4.61 16.13 -2.33
CA ILE A 140 5.49 14.95 -2.28
C ILE A 140 5.73 14.52 -0.83
N LYS A 141 6.07 15.44 0.06
CA LYS A 141 6.27 15.12 1.48
C LYS A 141 4.99 14.58 2.12
N GLY A 142 3.85 15.17 1.82
CA GLY A 142 2.55 14.70 2.32
C GLY A 142 2.25 13.27 1.88
N GLU A 143 2.48 12.95 0.61
CA GLU A 143 2.29 11.59 0.11
C GLU A 143 3.29 10.59 0.70
N LEU A 144 4.57 10.95 0.83
CA LEU A 144 5.57 10.06 1.46
C LEU A 144 5.20 9.72 2.91
N LEU A 145 4.77 10.70 3.72
CA LEU A 145 4.27 10.46 5.07
C LEU A 145 3.05 9.54 5.07
N ALA A 146 2.14 9.74 4.12
CA ALA A 146 0.95 8.92 3.97
C ALA A 146 1.29 7.47 3.57
N VAL A 147 2.22 7.25 2.63
CA VAL A 147 2.70 5.91 2.25
C VAL A 147 3.32 5.20 3.45
N ARG A 148 4.16 5.89 4.22
CA ARG A 148 4.77 5.34 5.44
C ARG A 148 3.71 4.87 6.43
N ALA A 149 2.73 5.70 6.72
CA ALA A 149 1.64 5.36 7.63
C ALA A 149 0.76 4.24 7.08
N TYR A 150 0.45 4.25 5.78
CA TYR A 150 -0.40 3.25 5.12
C TYR A 150 0.18 1.85 5.26
N ILE A 151 1.45 1.67 4.94
CA ILE A 151 2.10 0.36 5.00
C ILE A 151 2.27 -0.10 6.45
N HIS A 152 2.69 0.77 7.37
CA HIS A 152 2.77 0.42 8.78
C HIS A 152 1.40 0.05 9.39
N PHE A 153 0.32 0.69 8.92
CA PHE A 153 -1.02 0.33 9.38
C PHE A 153 -1.41 -1.08 8.94
N ASP A 154 -1.09 -1.48 7.72
CA ASP A 154 -1.33 -2.86 7.28
C ASP A 154 -0.44 -3.86 8.01
N LEU A 155 0.81 -3.53 8.29
CA LEU A 155 1.69 -4.36 9.12
C LEU A 155 1.12 -4.57 10.54
N ILE A 156 0.62 -3.52 11.20
CA ILE A 156 0.03 -3.66 12.54
C ILE A 156 -1.29 -4.45 12.51
N ARG A 157 -2.06 -4.36 11.43
CA ARG A 157 -3.27 -5.15 11.25
C ARG A 157 -2.99 -6.63 11.01
N LEU A 158 -1.92 -6.95 10.29
CA LEU A 158 -1.53 -8.32 9.96
C LEU A 158 -0.81 -9.02 11.11
N PHE A 159 0.14 -8.33 11.74
CA PHE A 159 1.07 -8.91 12.71
C PHE A 159 0.81 -8.46 14.16
N GLY A 160 -0.14 -7.57 14.35
CA GLY A 160 -0.51 -7.06 15.66
C GLY A 160 -1.80 -7.67 16.21
N CYS A 161 -2.34 -7.03 17.23
CA CYS A 161 -3.61 -7.38 17.84
C CYS A 161 -4.67 -6.31 17.52
N SER A 162 -5.92 -6.72 17.47
CA SER A 162 -7.08 -5.84 17.35
C SER A 162 -7.71 -5.53 18.70
N ASP A 163 -8.72 -4.66 18.71
CA ASP A 163 -9.52 -4.29 19.88
C ASP A 163 -8.68 -3.65 21.00
N LEU A 164 -7.87 -2.66 20.65
CA LEU A 164 -7.01 -1.95 21.60
C LEU A 164 -7.84 -1.21 22.67
N ALA A 165 -8.99 -0.64 22.29
CA ALA A 165 -9.89 0.06 23.19
C ALA A 165 -10.49 -0.87 24.27
N GLY A 166 -10.74 -2.15 23.93
CA GLY A 166 -11.21 -3.17 24.86
C GLY A 166 -10.08 -3.88 25.64
N ARG A 167 -8.82 -3.63 25.27
CA ARG A 167 -7.65 -4.36 25.75
C ARG A 167 -6.55 -3.43 26.25
N THR A 168 -6.73 -2.86 27.44
CA THR A 168 -5.75 -1.95 28.06
C THR A 168 -4.38 -2.58 28.33
N ASP A 169 -4.30 -3.93 28.37
CA ASP A 169 -3.04 -4.67 28.48
C ASP A 169 -2.15 -4.52 27.22
N LEU A 170 -2.74 -4.13 26.08
CA LEU A 170 -2.01 -3.98 24.83
C LEU A 170 -1.30 -2.64 24.67
N GLU A 171 -1.69 -1.60 25.38
CA GLU A 171 -1.10 -0.25 25.22
C GLU A 171 0.42 -0.26 25.37
N SER A 172 0.92 -0.95 26.38
CA SER A 172 2.36 -1.09 26.68
C SER A 172 3.04 -2.25 25.95
N ARG A 173 2.27 -3.07 25.22
CA ARG A 173 2.79 -4.23 24.54
C ARG A 173 3.52 -3.81 23.26
N HIS A 174 4.66 -4.43 22.98
CA HIS A 174 5.39 -4.19 21.75
C HIS A 174 4.64 -4.74 20.53
N THR A 175 4.72 -4.01 19.44
CA THR A 175 4.19 -4.38 18.12
C THR A 175 5.26 -4.23 17.04
N VAL A 176 4.87 -3.97 15.81
CA VAL A 176 5.80 -3.80 14.69
C VAL A 176 6.69 -2.55 14.88
N PRO A 177 7.94 -2.56 14.42
CA PRO A 177 8.77 -1.37 14.39
C PRO A 177 8.14 -0.29 13.50
N TYR A 178 7.98 0.93 14.01
CA TYR A 178 7.60 2.09 13.20
C TYR A 178 8.86 2.86 12.81
N LEU A 179 9.35 2.62 11.58
CA LEU A 179 10.61 3.17 11.12
C LEU A 179 10.41 4.58 10.55
N THR A 180 11.23 5.52 11.00
CA THR A 180 11.24 6.92 10.55
C THR A 180 12.58 7.37 9.96
N SER A 181 13.55 6.46 9.92
CA SER A 181 14.89 6.68 9.35
C SER A 181 15.38 5.40 8.71
N VAL A 182 16.39 5.52 7.86
CA VAL A 182 17.16 4.40 7.33
C VAL A 182 18.40 4.24 8.20
N ASP A 183 18.49 3.14 8.92
CA ASP A 183 19.63 2.82 9.78
C ASP A 183 20.13 1.39 9.48
N LYS A 184 21.40 1.14 9.77
CA LYS A 184 22.01 -0.19 9.65
C LYS A 184 21.69 -1.08 10.85
N ASP A 185 21.34 -0.48 11.98
CA ASP A 185 21.04 -1.19 13.21
C ASP A 185 19.58 -1.64 13.22
N ALA A 186 19.31 -2.77 13.86
CA ALA A 186 17.96 -3.28 14.02
C ALA A 186 17.11 -2.30 14.84
N ALA A 187 16.03 -1.82 14.25
CA ALA A 187 15.14 -0.90 14.93
C ALA A 187 14.33 -1.62 16.03
N PRO A 188 14.16 -0.99 17.20
CA PRO A 188 13.37 -1.57 18.27
C PRO A 188 11.90 -1.61 17.92
N GLN A 189 11.22 -2.66 18.33
CA GLN A 189 9.77 -2.69 18.34
C GLN A 189 9.25 -1.61 19.31
N LEU A 190 8.24 -0.87 18.89
CA LEU A 190 7.58 0.12 19.72
C LEU A 190 6.33 -0.47 20.39
N THR A 191 5.83 0.20 21.42
CA THR A 191 4.53 -0.13 21.98
C THR A 191 3.41 0.21 21.00
N TYR A 192 2.24 -0.41 21.17
CA TYR A 192 1.06 -0.07 20.37
C TYR A 192 0.72 1.41 20.47
N ALA A 193 0.68 1.95 21.68
CA ALA A 193 0.39 3.36 21.90
C ALA A 193 1.36 4.27 21.13
N GLU A 194 2.66 4.01 21.22
CA GLU A 194 3.66 4.83 20.52
C GLU A 194 3.61 4.65 18.99
N THR A 195 3.39 3.43 18.50
CA THR A 195 3.26 3.15 17.06
C THR A 195 2.07 3.90 16.46
N LEU A 196 0.90 3.82 17.10
CA LEU A 196 -0.31 4.50 16.62
C LEU A 196 -0.20 6.02 16.74
N ARG A 197 0.40 6.52 17.84
CA ARG A 197 0.67 7.95 18.00
C ARG A 197 1.54 8.52 16.87
N ARG A 198 2.61 7.83 16.48
CA ARG A 198 3.46 8.22 15.34
C ARG A 198 2.73 8.18 14.02
N MET A 199 1.95 7.14 13.80
CA MET A 199 1.14 6.97 12.59
C MET A 199 0.10 8.09 12.44
N ILE A 200 -0.62 8.43 13.52
CA ILE A 200 -1.59 9.53 13.54
C ILE A 200 -0.88 10.87 13.31
N ALA A 201 0.31 11.07 13.88
CA ALA A 201 1.10 12.28 13.65
C ALA A 201 1.53 12.42 12.18
N ASP A 202 2.01 11.35 11.55
CA ASP A 202 2.35 11.36 10.13
C ASP A 202 1.14 11.70 9.25
N LEU A 203 -0.01 11.09 9.52
CA LEU A 203 -1.23 11.35 8.74
C LEU A 203 -1.80 12.75 8.97
N THR A 204 -1.68 13.28 10.18
CA THR A 204 -2.09 14.65 10.50
C THR A 204 -1.22 15.66 9.76
N GLU A 205 0.09 15.46 9.75
CA GLU A 205 1.02 16.30 9.00
C GLU A 205 0.85 16.13 7.48
N ALA A 206 0.63 14.92 7.00
CA ALA A 206 0.31 14.65 5.61
C ALA A 206 -0.95 15.41 5.16
N ALA A 207 -2.03 15.35 5.94
CA ALA A 207 -3.27 16.09 5.65
C ALA A 207 -3.02 17.61 5.61
N ARG A 208 -2.24 18.14 6.55
CA ARG A 208 -1.87 19.57 6.59
C ARG A 208 -1.04 19.99 5.36
N LEU A 209 -0.11 19.17 4.94
CA LEU A 209 0.69 19.42 3.75
C LEU A 209 -0.14 19.36 2.48
N LEU A 210 -1.02 18.36 2.36
CA LEU A 210 -1.90 18.13 1.22
C LEU A 210 -3.14 19.07 1.17
N GLU A 211 -3.22 20.09 2.05
CA GLU A 211 -4.25 21.13 1.94
C GLU A 211 -4.29 21.79 0.56
N ILE A 212 -3.15 21.83 -0.13
CA ILE A 212 -3.02 22.38 -1.49
C ILE A 212 -3.21 21.34 -2.59
N ASP A 213 -3.63 20.12 -2.27
CA ASP A 213 -3.80 19.06 -3.28
C ASP A 213 -4.75 19.52 -4.39
N PRO A 214 -4.37 19.37 -5.68
CA PRO A 214 -5.22 19.74 -6.81
C PRO A 214 -6.59 19.10 -6.81
N ILE A 215 -6.72 17.88 -6.25
CA ILE A 215 -8.00 17.15 -6.16
C ILE A 215 -9.06 17.94 -5.40
N ARG A 216 -8.67 18.83 -4.49
CA ARG A 216 -9.62 19.65 -3.72
C ARG A 216 -10.25 20.79 -4.51
N ALA A 217 -9.67 21.14 -5.67
CA ALA A 217 -10.11 22.25 -6.52
C ALA A 217 -10.30 23.60 -5.76
N ARG A 218 -9.57 23.80 -4.65
CA ARG A 218 -9.70 24.99 -3.79
C ARG A 218 -8.78 26.13 -4.20
N TYR A 219 -7.76 25.81 -5.00
CA TYR A 219 -6.76 26.76 -5.46
C TYR A 219 -6.81 26.90 -6.98
N PRO A 220 -6.48 28.08 -7.51
CA PRO A 220 -6.43 28.28 -8.96
C PRO A 220 -5.39 27.34 -9.59
N GLU A 221 -5.68 26.82 -10.77
CA GLU A 221 -4.80 25.91 -11.51
C GLU A 221 -3.41 26.53 -11.77
N SER A 222 -3.34 27.86 -11.84
CA SER A 222 -2.09 28.58 -12.06
C SER A 222 -1.01 28.31 -11.01
N ILE A 223 -1.35 27.95 -9.77
CA ILE A 223 -0.33 27.65 -8.75
C ILE A 223 0.42 26.34 -9.03
N TYR A 224 -0.17 25.46 -9.83
CA TYR A 224 0.42 24.16 -10.17
C TYR A 224 1.18 24.18 -11.50
N THR A 225 1.04 25.22 -12.30
CA THR A 225 1.54 25.26 -13.70
C THR A 225 3.03 24.94 -13.79
N GLU A 226 3.84 25.51 -12.90
CA GLU A 226 5.30 25.29 -12.91
C GLU A 226 5.66 23.94 -12.26
N ALA A 227 4.91 23.49 -11.26
CA ALA A 227 5.17 22.23 -10.55
C ALA A 227 4.64 21.01 -11.30
N ASN A 228 3.74 21.16 -12.28
CA ASN A 228 3.07 20.07 -13.00
C ASN A 228 3.39 20.05 -14.50
N VAL A 229 4.59 20.48 -14.88
CA VAL A 229 5.01 20.48 -16.30
C VAL A 229 5.05 19.08 -16.87
N ASP A 230 5.45 18.10 -16.07
CA ASP A 230 5.53 16.68 -16.39
C ASP A 230 4.21 15.92 -16.17
N LYS A 231 3.16 16.62 -15.74
CA LYS A 231 1.85 16.06 -15.40
C LYS A 231 1.85 15.03 -14.25
N PHE A 232 2.82 15.11 -13.36
CA PHE A 232 2.91 14.24 -12.21
C PHE A 232 1.68 14.37 -11.28
N TYR A 233 1.07 15.53 -11.21
CA TYR A 233 -0.13 15.78 -10.39
C TYR A 233 -1.45 15.54 -11.14
N ASP A 234 -1.40 15.01 -12.36
CA ASP A 234 -2.59 14.47 -13.02
C ASP A 234 -3.03 13.17 -12.31
N TYR A 235 -4.26 12.75 -12.50
CA TYR A 235 -4.77 11.49 -11.95
C TYR A 235 -4.58 11.32 -10.43
N ARG A 236 -4.86 12.37 -9.66
CA ARG A 236 -4.72 12.37 -8.19
C ARG A 236 -5.38 11.21 -7.46
N TYR A 237 -6.39 10.58 -8.03
CA TYR A 237 -7.02 9.37 -7.48
C TYR A 237 -6.12 8.13 -7.49
N MET A 238 -5.03 8.14 -8.23
CA MET A 238 -4.00 7.09 -8.20
C MET A 238 -2.88 7.38 -7.19
N HIS A 239 -3.00 8.46 -6.44
CA HIS A 239 -2.08 8.88 -5.42
C HIS A 239 -2.76 8.88 -4.05
N LEU A 240 -1.98 8.80 -2.97
CA LEU A 240 -2.49 9.06 -1.62
C LEU A 240 -2.79 10.56 -1.47
N ASN A 241 -3.85 10.98 -2.14
CA ASN A 241 -4.33 12.35 -2.17
C ASN A 241 -4.91 12.78 -0.81
N TYR A 242 -5.30 14.05 -0.70
CA TYR A 242 -5.84 14.59 0.54
C TYR A 242 -6.97 13.74 1.15
N PHE A 243 -7.95 13.34 0.35
CA PHE A 243 -9.09 12.56 0.84
C PHE A 243 -8.70 11.14 1.22
N ALA A 244 -7.76 10.53 0.50
CA ALA A 244 -7.20 9.22 0.86
C ALA A 244 -6.49 9.28 2.22
N VAL A 245 -5.74 10.34 2.48
CA VAL A 245 -5.09 10.58 3.78
C VAL A 245 -6.12 10.78 4.89
N LYS A 246 -7.18 11.56 4.66
CA LYS A 246 -8.27 11.75 5.65
C LYS A 246 -9.00 10.44 5.93
N ALA A 247 -9.30 9.65 4.90
CA ALA A 247 -9.92 8.35 5.06
C ALA A 247 -9.00 7.36 5.84
N LEU A 248 -7.70 7.38 5.56
CA LEU A 248 -6.74 6.57 6.29
C LEU A 248 -6.60 7.03 7.75
N LEU A 249 -6.54 8.34 7.99
CA LEU A 249 -6.52 8.90 9.35
C LEU A 249 -7.75 8.45 10.15
N ALA A 250 -8.94 8.51 9.55
CA ALA A 250 -10.16 8.02 10.18
C ALA A 250 -10.06 6.54 10.57
N ARG A 251 -9.52 5.69 9.67
CA ARG A 251 -9.32 4.26 9.92
C ARG A 251 -8.34 3.99 11.06
N VAL A 252 -7.20 4.70 11.08
CA VAL A 252 -6.18 4.54 12.13
C VAL A 252 -6.70 5.01 13.48
N CYS A 253 -7.38 6.16 13.53
CA CYS A 253 -8.00 6.69 14.74
C CYS A 253 -9.10 5.76 15.29
N MET A 254 -9.91 5.15 14.42
CA MET A 254 -10.88 4.13 14.83
C MET A 254 -10.22 2.85 15.34
N TRP A 255 -9.06 2.49 14.79
CA TRP A 255 -8.30 1.33 15.26
C TRP A 255 -7.68 1.56 16.65
N GLU A 256 -7.19 2.76 16.90
CA GLU A 256 -6.68 3.18 18.22
C GLU A 256 -7.81 3.20 19.25
N GLY A 257 -8.97 3.78 18.92
CA GLY A 257 -10.24 3.58 19.59
C GLY A 257 -10.49 4.43 20.85
N SER A 258 -9.61 5.36 21.23
CA SER A 258 -9.91 6.35 22.27
C SER A 258 -11.04 7.31 21.82
N ASP A 259 -11.75 7.90 22.77
CA ASP A 259 -12.85 8.81 22.45
C ASP A 259 -12.37 10.07 21.71
N GLU A 260 -11.16 10.56 22.00
CA GLU A 260 -10.52 11.66 21.27
C GLU A 260 -10.26 11.29 19.81
N ASN A 261 -9.68 10.10 19.58
CA ASN A 261 -9.39 9.63 18.23
C ASN A 261 -10.65 9.21 17.47
N LYS A 262 -11.68 8.69 18.12
CA LYS A 262 -12.99 8.49 17.49
C LYS A 262 -13.62 9.79 17.01
N HIS A 263 -13.48 10.87 17.78
CA HIS A 263 -13.93 12.19 17.34
C HIS A 263 -13.12 12.69 16.14
N THR A 264 -11.80 12.54 16.17
CA THR A 264 -10.92 12.86 15.05
C THR A 264 -11.30 12.06 13.80
N ALA A 265 -11.58 10.76 13.96
CA ALA A 265 -12.03 9.89 12.89
C ALA A 265 -13.36 10.37 12.27
N LEU A 266 -14.32 10.77 13.11
CA LEU A 266 -15.61 11.31 12.65
C LEU A 266 -15.39 12.56 11.79
N LEU A 267 -14.61 13.53 12.28
CA LEU A 267 -14.35 14.76 11.52
C LEU A 267 -13.63 14.48 10.20
N ALA A 268 -12.64 13.59 10.23
CA ALA A 268 -11.91 13.21 9.01
C ALA A 268 -12.81 12.50 7.99
N ALA A 269 -13.72 11.63 8.46
CA ALA A 269 -14.67 10.94 7.58
C ALA A 269 -15.71 11.91 6.99
N LEU A 270 -16.22 12.86 7.78
CA LEU A 270 -17.17 13.88 7.30
C LEU A 270 -16.54 14.75 6.21
N GLU A 271 -15.27 15.14 6.33
CA GLU A 271 -14.59 15.88 5.27
C GLU A 271 -14.53 15.09 3.95
N VAL A 272 -14.39 13.77 4.00
CA VAL A 272 -14.41 12.94 2.80
C VAL A 272 -15.81 12.81 2.23
N ILE A 273 -16.84 12.67 3.07
CA ILE A 273 -18.22 12.42 2.65
C ILE A 273 -18.87 13.69 2.10
N ASP A 274 -18.63 14.83 2.76
CA ASP A 274 -19.33 16.08 2.49
C ASP A 274 -18.67 16.93 1.39
N ASP A 275 -17.38 16.70 1.08
CA ASP A 275 -16.68 17.46 0.04
C ASP A 275 -16.99 16.88 -1.35
N PRO A 276 -17.63 17.64 -2.25
CA PRO A 276 -17.97 17.14 -3.58
C PRO A 276 -16.75 16.79 -4.45
N ALA A 277 -15.56 17.30 -4.09
CA ALA A 277 -14.31 16.98 -4.78
C ALA A 277 -13.67 15.67 -4.28
N SER A 278 -14.23 15.06 -3.22
CA SER A 278 -13.59 13.93 -2.51
C SER A 278 -13.50 12.67 -3.34
N VAL A 279 -14.18 12.58 -4.43
CA VAL A 279 -14.36 11.32 -5.07
C VAL A 279 -14.39 11.35 -6.56
N GLY A 280 -13.75 10.32 -7.01
CA GLY A 280 -14.00 9.71 -8.28
C GLY A 280 -13.31 10.41 -9.43
N ILE A 281 -13.06 9.63 -10.40
CA ILE A 281 -12.50 10.02 -11.71
C ILE A 281 -13.35 11.12 -12.38
N ALA A 282 -14.56 11.41 -11.87
CA ALA A 282 -15.52 12.28 -12.53
C ALA A 282 -16.42 13.12 -11.62
N GLY A 283 -15.94 13.52 -10.45
CA GLY A 283 -16.65 14.55 -9.66
C GLY A 283 -17.73 14.04 -8.72
N GLY A 284 -17.33 13.59 -7.57
CA GLY A 284 -18.17 13.26 -6.42
C GLY A 284 -18.33 11.76 -6.16
N LEU A 285 -18.36 11.39 -4.88
CA LEU A 285 -18.60 10.01 -4.44
C LEU A 285 -19.97 9.54 -4.90
N THR A 286 -20.01 8.67 -5.88
CA THR A 286 -21.24 8.06 -6.34
C THR A 286 -21.20 6.60 -6.00
N LEU A 287 -21.82 6.24 -4.87
CA LEU A 287 -22.01 4.83 -4.53
C LEU A 287 -22.90 4.17 -5.60
N ARG A 288 -22.40 3.09 -6.17
CA ARG A 288 -23.18 2.27 -7.09
C ARG A 288 -24.30 1.56 -6.32
N THR A 289 -25.52 1.89 -6.63
CA THR A 289 -26.67 1.19 -6.10
C THR A 289 -27.12 0.13 -7.10
N PHE A 290 -27.05 -1.15 -6.74
CA PHE A 290 -27.71 -2.20 -7.48
C PHE A 290 -28.73 -2.88 -6.59
N THR A 291 -29.90 -3.04 -7.16
CA THR A 291 -31.03 -3.74 -6.55
C THR A 291 -31.12 -5.14 -7.15
N ASP A 292 -32.01 -5.98 -6.62
CA ASP A 292 -32.29 -7.31 -7.18
C ASP A 292 -32.72 -7.28 -8.65
N SER A 293 -33.28 -6.16 -9.11
CA SER A 293 -33.69 -5.94 -10.48
C SER A 293 -32.63 -5.28 -11.38
N ALA A 294 -31.63 -4.66 -10.79
CA ALA A 294 -30.51 -4.06 -11.52
C ALA A 294 -29.35 -5.06 -11.63
N LYS A 295 -28.89 -5.33 -12.84
CA LYS A 295 -27.72 -6.18 -13.03
C LYS A 295 -26.46 -5.41 -12.63
N ALA A 296 -25.53 -6.08 -11.95
CA ALA A 296 -24.17 -5.55 -11.78
C ALA A 296 -23.59 -5.20 -13.15
N PRO A 297 -22.83 -4.11 -13.25
CA PRO A 297 -22.19 -3.76 -14.51
C PRO A 297 -21.29 -4.91 -14.96
N THR A 298 -21.35 -5.25 -16.25
CA THR A 298 -20.45 -6.23 -16.86
C THR A 298 -19.12 -5.61 -17.23
N THR A 299 -19.06 -4.29 -17.24
CA THR A 299 -17.89 -3.45 -17.47
C THR A 299 -17.66 -2.59 -16.23
N GLU A 300 -16.43 -2.14 -16.00
CA GLU A 300 -16.08 -1.31 -14.83
C GLU A 300 -16.41 -1.96 -13.47
N MET A 301 -16.21 -3.25 -13.36
CA MET A 301 -16.52 -4.01 -12.13
C MET A 301 -15.64 -3.60 -10.94
N CYS A 302 -14.60 -2.81 -11.17
CA CYS A 302 -13.79 -2.19 -10.11
C CYS A 302 -14.48 -1.01 -9.44
N PHE A 303 -15.63 -0.52 -9.96
CA PHE A 303 -16.36 0.63 -9.43
C PHE A 303 -15.48 1.89 -9.24
N PRO A 304 -14.84 2.40 -10.29
CA PRO A 304 -13.88 3.50 -10.17
C PRO A 304 -14.48 4.79 -9.58
N SER A 305 -15.81 4.97 -9.72
CA SER A 305 -16.54 6.09 -9.10
C SER A 305 -16.64 6.00 -7.56
N GLU A 306 -16.27 4.88 -6.97
CA GLU A 306 -16.27 4.67 -5.51
C GLU A 306 -14.85 4.70 -4.92
N HIS A 307 -13.82 4.86 -5.75
CA HIS A 307 -12.44 4.88 -5.28
C HIS A 307 -12.03 6.28 -4.81
N ILE A 308 -11.54 6.36 -3.59
CA ILE A 308 -10.83 7.53 -3.06
C ILE A 308 -9.36 7.45 -3.45
N PHE A 309 -8.81 6.24 -3.48
CA PHE A 309 -7.45 5.92 -3.87
C PHE A 309 -7.41 4.55 -4.55
N ALA A 310 -6.66 4.43 -5.63
CA ALA A 310 -6.45 3.17 -6.33
C ALA A 310 -4.99 3.04 -6.77
N LEU A 311 -4.42 1.86 -6.60
CA LEU A 311 -3.09 1.54 -7.14
C LEU A 311 -3.21 1.00 -8.57
N GLY A 312 -2.37 1.52 -9.46
CA GLY A 312 -2.16 0.92 -10.77
C GLY A 312 -1.33 -0.36 -10.64
N VAL A 313 -1.92 -1.50 -10.98
CA VAL A 313 -1.23 -2.79 -10.94
C VAL A 313 -1.03 -3.28 -12.35
N THR A 314 0.24 -3.43 -12.76
CA THR A 314 0.59 -3.95 -14.08
C THR A 314 0.16 -5.41 -14.20
N ASP A 315 -0.45 -5.76 -15.34
CA ASP A 315 -0.90 -7.13 -15.65
C ASP A 315 -1.90 -7.72 -14.64
N MET A 316 -2.68 -6.89 -13.94
CA MET A 316 -3.66 -7.32 -12.94
C MET A 316 -4.59 -8.42 -13.48
N ALA A 317 -5.13 -8.23 -14.69
CA ALA A 317 -6.00 -9.23 -15.31
C ALA A 317 -5.32 -10.59 -15.49
N LYS A 318 -4.03 -10.61 -15.84
CA LYS A 318 -3.25 -11.84 -16.00
C LYS A 318 -2.98 -12.50 -14.67
N LYS A 319 -2.65 -11.73 -13.64
CA LYS A 319 -2.42 -12.22 -12.27
C LYS A 319 -3.69 -12.85 -11.69
N ILE A 320 -4.82 -12.16 -11.83
CA ILE A 320 -6.13 -12.67 -11.39
C ILE A 320 -6.53 -13.91 -12.18
N ALA A 321 -6.34 -13.91 -13.50
CA ALA A 321 -6.69 -15.03 -14.36
C ALA A 321 -5.99 -16.33 -13.91
N SER A 322 -4.75 -16.25 -13.46
CA SER A 322 -4.00 -17.42 -13.00
C SER A 322 -4.61 -18.12 -11.76
N ASN A 323 -5.38 -17.40 -10.94
CA ASN A 323 -5.95 -17.93 -9.70
C ASN A 323 -7.48 -18.06 -9.71
N LEU A 324 -8.16 -17.36 -10.61
CA LEU A 324 -9.62 -17.30 -10.65
C LEU A 324 -10.19 -17.74 -11.99
N ASN A 325 -9.34 -18.08 -12.98
CA ASN A 325 -9.77 -18.31 -14.35
C ASN A 325 -10.27 -19.73 -14.62
N ARG A 326 -11.31 -19.79 -15.45
CA ARG A 326 -11.99 -20.98 -15.94
C ARG A 326 -11.24 -21.74 -17.06
N GLU A 327 -10.17 -21.14 -17.60
CA GLU A 327 -9.45 -21.67 -18.78
C GLU A 327 -8.47 -22.80 -18.47
N TYR A 328 -8.27 -23.13 -17.20
CA TYR A 328 -7.39 -24.25 -16.83
C TYR A 328 -8.05 -25.59 -17.07
N SER A 329 -7.21 -26.61 -17.34
CA SER A 329 -7.65 -28.00 -17.34
C SER A 329 -8.34 -28.35 -16.01
N GLU A 330 -9.26 -29.30 -16.01
CA GLU A 330 -9.96 -29.74 -14.79
C GLU A 330 -8.97 -30.09 -13.66
N GLN A 331 -7.82 -30.60 -14.00
CA GLN A 331 -6.75 -30.98 -13.08
C GLN A 331 -6.05 -29.74 -12.47
N ASP A 332 -5.79 -28.70 -13.26
CA ASP A 332 -5.14 -27.48 -12.78
C ASP A 332 -6.06 -26.60 -11.94
N ARG A 333 -7.37 -26.61 -12.22
CA ARG A 333 -8.39 -25.90 -11.44
C ARG A 333 -8.43 -26.36 -9.99
N GLN A 334 -8.26 -27.64 -9.73
CA GLN A 334 -8.23 -28.19 -8.36
C GLN A 334 -7.14 -27.56 -7.50
N TYR A 335 -6.08 -27.08 -8.11
CA TYR A 335 -4.90 -26.56 -7.41
C TYR A 335 -4.91 -25.04 -7.26
N ARG A 336 -5.58 -24.34 -8.16
CA ARG A 336 -5.39 -22.89 -8.33
C ARG A 336 -6.63 -22.05 -8.10
N THR A 337 -7.83 -22.59 -8.22
CA THR A 337 -9.05 -21.78 -8.15
C THR A 337 -9.39 -21.40 -6.73
N LEU A 338 -9.43 -20.09 -6.47
CA LEU A 338 -9.95 -19.52 -5.23
C LEU A 338 -11.48 -19.50 -5.29
N CYS A 339 -12.13 -20.23 -4.39
CA CYS A 339 -13.57 -20.34 -4.33
C CYS A 339 -14.07 -20.53 -2.90
N ILE A 340 -15.35 -20.22 -2.69
CA ILE A 340 -16.06 -20.39 -1.42
C ILE A 340 -17.16 -21.44 -1.58
N LYS A 341 -17.35 -22.32 -0.59
CA LYS A 341 -18.49 -23.26 -0.61
C LYS A 341 -19.82 -22.51 -0.57
N ASN A 342 -20.81 -23.00 -1.29
CA ASN A 342 -22.15 -22.43 -1.27
C ASN A 342 -22.70 -22.28 0.14
N SER A 343 -22.52 -23.31 1.00
CA SER A 343 -23.00 -23.26 2.38
C SER A 343 -22.33 -22.15 3.22
N VAL A 344 -21.05 -21.89 3.00
CA VAL A 344 -20.32 -20.84 3.69
C VAL A 344 -20.70 -19.46 3.14
N ALA A 345 -20.87 -19.35 1.82
CA ALA A 345 -21.38 -18.14 1.21
C ALA A 345 -22.82 -17.81 1.67
N ASP A 346 -23.67 -18.85 1.76
CA ASP A 346 -25.04 -18.71 2.28
C ASP A 346 -25.07 -18.17 3.72
N ASP A 347 -24.15 -18.63 4.56
CA ASP A 347 -24.03 -18.18 5.95
C ASP A 347 -23.43 -16.77 6.03
N LEU A 348 -22.38 -16.48 5.23
CA LEU A 348 -21.74 -15.16 5.18
C LEU A 348 -22.71 -14.04 4.74
N PHE A 349 -23.57 -14.34 3.78
CA PHE A 349 -24.55 -13.40 3.25
C PHE A 349 -25.95 -13.56 3.88
N GLU A 350 -26.08 -14.34 4.93
CA GLU A 350 -27.32 -14.58 5.69
C GLU A 350 -28.53 -14.97 4.82
N ILE A 351 -28.28 -15.72 3.73
CA ILE A 351 -29.30 -16.06 2.72
C ILE A 351 -30.43 -16.94 3.31
N LYS A 352 -30.15 -17.71 4.36
CA LYS A 352 -31.12 -18.60 5.02
C LYS A 352 -32.10 -17.90 5.98
N GLY A 353 -31.90 -16.63 6.24
CA GLY A 353 -32.79 -15.81 7.10
C GLY A 353 -33.92 -15.16 6.33
N ALA A 354 -34.94 -14.70 7.01
CA ALA A 354 -36.18 -13.98 6.66
C ALA A 354 -36.27 -13.24 5.29
N GLY A 355 -35.86 -13.85 4.18
CA GLY A 355 -36.07 -13.30 2.83
C GLY A 355 -35.14 -12.14 2.46
N ILE A 356 -34.10 -11.88 3.22
CA ILE A 356 -33.09 -10.87 2.89
C ILE A 356 -32.21 -11.43 1.77
N SER A 357 -32.32 -10.80 0.61
CA SER A 357 -31.55 -11.13 -0.57
C SER A 357 -30.42 -10.12 -0.70
N ASP A 358 -29.20 -10.49 -0.28
CA ASP A 358 -28.05 -9.64 -0.54
C ASP A 358 -27.74 -9.62 -2.04
N CYS A 359 -27.77 -8.41 -2.62
CA CYS A 359 -27.53 -8.24 -4.05
C CYS A 359 -26.07 -8.62 -4.44
N ARG A 360 -25.11 -8.49 -3.54
CA ARG A 360 -23.72 -8.89 -3.77
C ARG A 360 -23.60 -10.39 -3.98
N TYR A 361 -24.31 -11.19 -3.18
CA TYR A 361 -24.34 -12.65 -3.33
C TYR A 361 -24.82 -13.08 -4.70
N LYS A 362 -25.87 -12.43 -5.22
CA LYS A 362 -26.46 -12.79 -6.52
C LYS A 362 -25.67 -12.26 -7.71
N GLN A 363 -25.08 -11.09 -7.57
CA GLN A 363 -24.50 -10.36 -8.70
C GLN A 363 -22.97 -10.38 -8.74
N LEU A 364 -22.31 -10.46 -7.58
CA LEU A 364 -20.85 -10.44 -7.48
C LEU A 364 -20.25 -11.84 -7.27
N TYR A 365 -21.08 -12.85 -7.11
CA TYR A 365 -20.65 -14.24 -7.03
C TYR A 365 -21.41 -15.08 -8.05
N HIS A 366 -20.72 -15.99 -8.69
CA HIS A 366 -21.35 -16.95 -9.60
C HIS A 366 -20.97 -18.39 -9.22
N ASN A 367 -21.88 -19.31 -9.52
CA ASN A 367 -21.60 -20.73 -9.33
C ASN A 367 -20.45 -21.14 -10.24
N THR A 368 -19.56 -21.95 -9.72
CA THR A 368 -18.62 -22.66 -10.57
C THR A 368 -19.36 -23.79 -11.26
N ASP A 369 -19.54 -23.70 -12.55
CA ASP A 369 -20.15 -24.76 -13.37
C ASP A 369 -19.23 -26.00 -13.46
N TYR A 370 -18.07 -25.88 -12.87
CA TYR A 370 -17.00 -26.86 -12.86
C TYR A 370 -16.54 -27.14 -11.43
N TRP A 371 -15.69 -28.12 -11.29
CA TRP A 371 -15.12 -28.47 -10.01
C TRP A 371 -14.40 -27.27 -9.30
N PRO A 372 -14.57 -27.15 -7.95
CA PRO A 372 -15.37 -28.03 -7.09
C PRO A 372 -16.88 -27.68 -7.14
N GLU A 373 -17.71 -28.71 -7.38
CA GLU A 373 -19.17 -28.59 -7.32
C GLU A 373 -19.64 -27.95 -6.01
N GLY A 374 -20.70 -27.16 -6.07
CA GLY A 374 -21.26 -26.50 -4.89
C GLY A 374 -20.42 -25.36 -4.33
N THR A 375 -19.65 -24.70 -5.19
CA THR A 375 -18.84 -23.53 -4.84
C THR A 375 -19.19 -22.32 -5.67
N LYS A 376 -18.76 -21.14 -5.21
CA LYS A 376 -18.84 -19.85 -5.89
C LYS A 376 -17.48 -19.20 -6.03
N THR A 377 -17.31 -18.41 -7.07
CA THR A 377 -16.15 -17.53 -7.27
C THR A 377 -16.61 -16.09 -7.36
N PRO A 378 -15.82 -15.12 -6.86
CA PRO A 378 -16.16 -13.71 -6.98
C PRO A 378 -16.05 -13.27 -8.45
N SER A 379 -17.11 -12.70 -8.99
CA SER A 379 -17.13 -12.12 -10.34
C SER A 379 -16.60 -10.69 -10.39
N LYS A 380 -16.51 -10.01 -9.25
CA LYS A 380 -15.98 -8.64 -9.15
C LYS A 380 -14.55 -8.50 -9.70
N LEU A 381 -13.76 -9.54 -9.58
CA LEU A 381 -12.38 -9.57 -10.09
C LEU A 381 -12.28 -10.03 -11.55
N TYR A 382 -13.44 -10.34 -12.17
CA TYR A 382 -13.53 -10.95 -13.48
C TYR A 382 -14.23 -10.02 -14.46
N GLN A 383 -13.47 -9.21 -15.16
CA GLN A 383 -14.01 -8.42 -16.26
C GLN A 383 -14.08 -9.28 -17.53
N GLN A 384 -15.28 -9.55 -18.04
CA GLN A 384 -15.43 -10.13 -19.37
C GLN A 384 -14.90 -9.12 -20.39
N THR A 385 -13.81 -9.44 -21.03
CA THR A 385 -13.42 -8.78 -22.28
C THR A 385 -14.39 -9.26 -23.34
N SER A 386 -15.24 -8.35 -23.82
CA SER A 386 -16.08 -8.55 -25.00
C SER A 386 -15.26 -8.69 -26.25
#